data_bfa19528947f48ae5535f1b3a25f37f3
#
_entry.id   bfa19528947f48ae5535f1b3a25f37f3
#
_cell.length_a   1.000
_cell.length_b   1.000
_cell.length_c   1.000
_cell.angle_alpha   90.00
_cell.angle_beta   90.00
_cell.angle_gamma   90.00
#
_symmetry.space_group_name_H-M   'P 1'
#
loop_
_entity.id
_entity.type
_entity.pdbx_description
1 polymer ?
#
loop_
_entity_poly.entity_id
_entity_poly.type
_entity_poly.pdbx_seq_one_letter_code
_entity_poly.pdbx_strand_id
1 'polypeptide(L)'
;MRNTRKYVILTVVAALCLCMAVPVMAQPKGGALMPMDVYTPLAQGFDFVREGKYEAAKNEFDKAMKADPKNSFAFNNNAVLLEREGKLNDALALLNRASKEADAYLDKVTQTCFAGGGCLAVKPLREVGEKSSIAPIIQENIAKLQAKIAATGTAPPPGSPPPLVPPAKTK
;
A
#
# COMPACT_ATOMS: atom_id res chain seq x y z
N MET A 1 17.19 -39.80 -49.97
CA MET A 1 17.14 -40.09 -48.53
C MET A 1 17.68 -38.96 -47.63
N ARG A 2 18.32 -37.92 -48.15
CA ARG A 2 18.94 -36.80 -47.34
C ARG A 2 17.96 -35.69 -46.95
N ASN A 3 16.87 -35.54 -47.70
CA ASN A 3 15.89 -34.46 -47.44
C ASN A 3 14.83 -34.83 -46.38
N THR A 4 14.44 -36.11 -46.29
CA THR A 4 13.46 -36.56 -45.29
C THR A 4 13.90 -36.36 -43.83
N ARG A 5 15.20 -36.49 -43.53
CA ARG A 5 15.75 -36.27 -42.20
C ARG A 5 15.68 -34.79 -41.76
N LYS A 6 15.82 -33.84 -42.70
CA LYS A 6 15.73 -32.41 -42.40
C LYS A 6 14.29 -31.99 -42.03
N TYR A 7 13.30 -32.55 -42.70
CA TYR A 7 11.88 -32.24 -42.38
C TYR A 7 11.44 -32.91 -41.06
N VAL A 8 11.92 -34.10 -40.75
CA VAL A 8 11.64 -34.76 -39.45
C VAL A 8 12.23 -33.97 -38.29
N ILE A 9 13.44 -33.43 -38.42
CA ILE A 9 14.07 -32.59 -37.38
C ILE A 9 13.31 -31.25 -37.23
N LEU A 10 12.91 -30.66 -38.36
CA LEU A 10 12.15 -29.37 -38.32
C LEU A 10 10.78 -29.55 -37.67
N THR A 11 10.09 -30.66 -37.93
CA THR A 11 8.75 -30.92 -37.33
C THR A 11 8.84 -31.24 -35.84
N VAL A 12 9.91 -31.94 -35.39
CA VAL A 12 10.13 -32.24 -33.97
C VAL A 12 10.48 -30.96 -33.19
N VAL A 13 11.30 -30.06 -33.75
CA VAL A 13 11.62 -28.76 -33.10
C VAL A 13 10.41 -27.85 -33.05
N ALA A 14 9.57 -27.84 -34.10
CA ALA A 14 8.32 -27.06 -34.10
C ALA A 14 7.29 -27.60 -33.06
N ALA A 15 7.22 -28.93 -32.88
CA ALA A 15 6.35 -29.55 -31.89
C ALA A 15 6.82 -29.30 -30.44
N LEU A 16 8.15 -29.23 -30.20
CA LEU A 16 8.69 -28.91 -28.88
C LEU A 16 8.50 -27.45 -28.49
N CYS A 17 8.48 -26.49 -29.43
CA CYS A 17 8.22 -25.10 -29.14
C CYS A 17 6.76 -24.79 -28.79
N LEU A 18 5.80 -25.65 -29.19
CA LEU A 18 4.38 -25.42 -28.88
C LEU A 18 3.98 -25.85 -27.45
N CYS A 19 4.81 -26.61 -26.75
CA CYS A 19 4.50 -27.11 -25.40
C CYS A 19 4.87 -26.18 -24.24
N MET A 20 5.46 -24.99 -24.50
CA MET A 20 5.86 -24.02 -23.47
C MET A 20 4.86 -22.86 -23.25
N ALA A 21 3.66 -22.97 -23.81
CA ALA A 21 2.57 -22.11 -23.37
C ALA A 21 2.03 -22.66 -22.03
N VAL A 22 2.77 -22.44 -20.95
CA VAL A 22 2.23 -22.62 -19.59
C VAL A 22 1.07 -21.65 -19.49
N PRO A 23 -0.18 -22.11 -19.30
CA PRO A 23 -1.26 -21.19 -19.04
C PRO A 23 -0.87 -20.42 -17.77
N VAL A 24 -0.68 -19.12 -17.87
CA VAL A 24 -0.69 -18.24 -16.71
C VAL A 24 -2.06 -18.45 -16.09
N MET A 25 -2.12 -19.33 -15.10
CA MET A 25 -3.31 -19.48 -14.25
C MET A 25 -3.55 -18.10 -13.66
N ALA A 26 -4.55 -17.40 -14.18
CA ALA A 26 -5.10 -16.21 -13.53
C ALA A 26 -5.45 -16.63 -12.11
N GLN A 27 -4.71 -16.13 -11.13
CA GLN A 27 -5.00 -16.39 -9.73
C GLN A 27 -6.45 -15.95 -9.48
N PRO A 28 -7.27 -16.76 -8.78
CA PRO A 28 -8.64 -16.40 -8.50
C PRO A 28 -8.64 -15.07 -7.74
N LYS A 29 -9.18 -14.03 -8.36
CA LYS A 29 -9.47 -12.77 -7.69
C LYS A 29 -10.56 -13.05 -6.67
N GLY A 30 -10.18 -13.08 -5.41
CA GLY A 30 -11.14 -13.06 -4.33
C GLY A 30 -11.15 -14.31 -3.44
N GLY A 31 -10.99 -14.13 -2.14
CA GLY A 31 -11.37 -15.07 -1.11
C GLY A 31 -10.27 -15.88 -0.44
N ALA A 32 -9.03 -15.83 -0.88
CA ALA A 32 -7.95 -16.47 -0.14
C ALA A 32 -7.45 -15.56 0.99
N LEU A 33 -7.30 -16.13 2.19
CA LEU A 33 -6.65 -15.43 3.30
C LEU A 33 -5.21 -15.06 2.92
N MET A 34 -4.76 -13.90 3.40
CA MET A 34 -3.39 -13.44 3.21
C MET A 34 -2.38 -14.50 3.68
N PRO A 35 -1.32 -14.80 2.89
CA PRO A 35 -0.26 -15.71 3.28
C PRO A 35 0.41 -15.30 4.60
N MET A 36 0.86 -16.27 5.40
CA MET A 36 1.37 -16.00 6.76
C MET A 36 2.68 -15.20 6.78
N ASP A 37 3.51 -15.35 5.78
CA ASP A 37 4.77 -14.60 5.61
C ASP A 37 4.54 -13.10 5.33
N VAL A 38 3.35 -12.74 4.83
CA VAL A 38 2.88 -11.35 4.66
C VAL A 38 2.06 -10.91 5.88
N TYR A 39 1.13 -11.76 6.34
CA TYR A 39 0.22 -11.44 7.44
C TYR A 39 0.97 -11.18 8.76
N THR A 40 1.92 -12.06 9.12
CA THR A 40 2.59 -12.00 10.42
C THR A 40 3.33 -10.68 10.61
N PRO A 41 4.19 -10.23 9.68
CA PRO A 41 4.85 -8.94 9.84
C PRO A 41 3.88 -7.75 9.81
N LEU A 42 2.79 -7.79 9.03
CA LEU A 42 1.78 -6.73 9.08
C LEU A 42 1.12 -6.62 10.46
N ALA A 43 0.77 -7.76 11.06
CA ALA A 43 0.16 -7.80 12.38
C ALA A 43 1.12 -7.31 13.47
N GLN A 44 2.37 -7.75 13.46
CA GLN A 44 3.40 -7.30 14.41
C GLN A 44 3.72 -5.82 14.25
N GLY A 45 3.88 -5.35 13.02
CA GLY A 45 4.14 -3.93 12.74
C GLY A 45 3.00 -3.04 13.23
N PHE A 46 1.75 -3.45 13.03
CA PHE A 46 0.59 -2.74 13.56
C PHE A 46 0.60 -2.66 15.10
N ASP A 47 0.91 -3.76 15.77
CA ASP A 47 0.98 -3.80 17.23
C ASP A 47 2.11 -2.89 17.73
N PHE A 48 3.26 -2.84 17.04
CA PHE A 48 4.34 -1.88 17.33
C PHE A 48 3.93 -0.42 17.11
N VAL A 49 3.10 -0.11 16.11
CA VAL A 49 2.55 1.25 15.95
C VAL A 49 1.73 1.63 17.18
N ARG A 50 0.87 0.73 17.70
CA ARG A 50 0.08 0.96 18.90
C ARG A 50 0.94 1.17 20.15
N GLU A 51 2.07 0.50 20.23
CA GLU A 51 3.04 0.62 21.32
C GLU A 51 3.98 1.83 21.17
N GLY A 52 3.90 2.59 20.07
CA GLY A 52 4.80 3.70 19.78
C GLY A 52 6.20 3.29 19.32
N LYS A 53 6.42 1.99 19.03
CA LYS A 53 7.71 1.43 18.60
C LYS A 53 7.85 1.52 17.06
N TYR A 54 7.95 2.73 16.54
CA TYR A 54 7.82 2.99 15.09
C TYR A 54 8.92 2.41 14.23
N GLU A 55 10.17 2.37 14.72
CA GLU A 55 11.27 1.72 13.97
C GLU A 55 11.08 0.21 13.86
N ALA A 56 10.60 -0.43 14.94
CA ALA A 56 10.24 -1.85 14.89
C ALA A 56 9.07 -2.09 13.94
N ALA A 57 8.05 -1.22 13.97
CA ALA A 57 6.92 -1.27 13.03
C ALA A 57 7.39 -1.18 11.58
N LYS A 58 8.29 -0.23 11.27
CA LYS A 58 8.86 -0.06 9.94
C LYS A 58 9.55 -1.33 9.45
N ASN A 59 10.39 -1.92 10.29
CA ASN A 59 11.10 -3.15 9.95
C ASN A 59 10.14 -4.30 9.60
N GLU A 60 9.04 -4.43 10.33
CA GLU A 60 8.03 -5.45 10.04
C GLU A 60 7.26 -5.15 8.74
N PHE A 61 6.84 -3.90 8.52
CA PHE A 61 6.17 -3.54 7.27
C PHE A 61 7.08 -3.68 6.05
N ASP A 62 8.39 -3.43 6.19
CA ASP A 62 9.37 -3.67 5.13
C ASP A 62 9.54 -5.16 4.81
N LYS A 63 9.43 -6.07 5.82
CA LYS A 63 9.38 -7.52 5.60
C LYS A 63 8.13 -7.90 4.79
N ALA A 64 6.97 -7.37 5.14
CA ALA A 64 5.74 -7.61 4.40
C ALA A 64 5.85 -7.13 2.94
N MET A 65 6.46 -5.95 2.70
CA MET A 65 6.72 -5.43 1.35
C MET A 65 7.71 -6.28 0.56
N LYS A 66 8.66 -6.95 1.22
CA LYS A 66 9.59 -7.88 0.55
C LYS A 66 8.89 -9.19 0.17
N ALA A 67 7.99 -9.68 1.02
CA ALA A 67 7.23 -10.90 0.75
C ALA A 67 6.17 -10.68 -0.35
N ASP A 68 5.51 -9.51 -0.33
CA ASP A 68 4.54 -9.09 -1.36
C ASP A 68 4.80 -7.63 -1.77
N PRO A 69 5.54 -7.38 -2.87
CA PRO A 69 5.91 -6.04 -3.32
C PRO A 69 4.74 -5.17 -3.82
N LYS A 70 3.53 -5.71 -3.90
CA LYS A 70 2.32 -4.98 -4.29
C LYS A 70 1.31 -4.84 -3.15
N ASN A 71 1.67 -5.27 -1.96
CA ASN A 71 0.76 -5.34 -0.82
C ASN A 71 0.24 -3.96 -0.39
N SER A 72 -1.06 -3.75 -0.54
CA SER A 72 -1.72 -2.48 -0.19
C SER A 72 -1.66 -2.17 1.30
N PHE A 73 -1.69 -3.18 2.19
CA PHE A 73 -1.55 -2.99 3.64
C PHE A 73 -0.15 -2.49 4.00
N ALA A 74 0.89 -3.10 3.42
CA ALA A 74 2.28 -2.73 3.67
C ALA A 74 2.58 -1.31 3.20
N PHE A 75 2.08 -0.92 2.01
CA PHE A 75 2.21 0.44 1.50
C PHE A 75 1.47 1.45 2.38
N ASN A 76 0.20 1.18 2.75
CA ASN A 76 -0.57 2.05 3.62
C ASN A 76 0.13 2.27 4.97
N ASN A 77 0.59 1.21 5.60
CA ASN A 77 1.18 1.28 6.93
C ASN A 77 2.55 1.98 6.93
N ASN A 78 3.37 1.76 5.90
CA ASN A 78 4.61 2.55 5.73
C ASN A 78 4.31 4.04 5.44
N ALA A 79 3.24 4.36 4.71
CA ALA A 79 2.83 5.76 4.50
C ALA A 79 2.45 6.46 5.81
N VAL A 80 1.80 5.76 6.73
CA VAL A 80 1.50 6.28 8.09
C VAL A 80 2.77 6.61 8.87
N LEU A 81 3.81 5.79 8.76
CA LEU A 81 5.10 6.08 9.39
C LEU A 81 5.79 7.29 8.74
N LEU A 82 5.74 7.40 7.39
CA LEU A 82 6.27 8.57 6.68
C LEU A 82 5.53 9.86 7.02
N GLU A 83 4.19 9.80 7.21
CA GLU A 83 3.43 10.94 7.71
C GLU A 83 3.95 11.42 9.07
N ARG A 84 4.20 10.47 9.98
CA ARG A 84 4.76 10.76 11.29
C ARG A 84 6.15 11.42 11.21
N GLU A 85 6.97 11.01 10.24
CA GLU A 85 8.28 11.60 9.98
C GLU A 85 8.20 12.97 9.27
N GLY A 86 7.00 13.45 8.92
CA GLY A 86 6.80 14.68 8.17
C GLY A 86 7.09 14.55 6.67
N LYS A 87 7.37 13.37 6.16
CA LYS A 87 7.65 13.07 4.75
C LYS A 87 6.35 12.91 3.96
N LEU A 88 5.55 13.99 3.91
CA LEU A 88 4.16 13.94 3.45
C LEU A 88 4.02 13.53 1.98
N ASN A 89 4.93 14.00 1.11
CA ASN A 89 4.88 13.66 -0.32
C ASN A 89 5.25 12.19 -0.58
N ASP A 90 6.22 11.65 0.17
CA ASP A 90 6.59 10.24 0.07
C ASP A 90 5.46 9.34 0.59
N ALA A 91 4.81 9.75 1.69
CA ALA A 91 3.63 9.08 2.22
C ALA A 91 2.50 9.05 1.18
N LEU A 92 2.22 10.19 0.52
CA LEU A 92 1.21 10.27 -0.53
C LEU A 92 1.54 9.37 -1.73
N ALA A 93 2.82 9.30 -2.11
CA ALA A 93 3.26 8.40 -3.18
C ALA A 93 3.01 6.92 -2.84
N LEU A 94 3.26 6.49 -1.59
CA LEU A 94 2.96 5.13 -1.14
C LEU A 94 1.45 4.85 -1.09
N LEU A 95 0.63 5.79 -0.60
CA LEU A 95 -0.83 5.64 -0.60
C LEU A 95 -1.40 5.51 -2.02
N ASN A 96 -0.88 6.27 -2.97
CA ASN A 96 -1.26 6.15 -4.38
C ASN A 96 -0.84 4.80 -4.99
N ARG A 97 0.25 4.19 -4.51
CA ARG A 97 0.58 2.81 -4.88
C ARG A 97 -0.36 1.81 -4.22
N ALA A 98 -0.65 1.99 -2.94
CA ALA A 98 -1.58 1.14 -2.20
C ALA A 98 -2.98 1.10 -2.85
N SER A 99 -3.47 2.23 -3.35
CA SER A 99 -4.82 2.33 -3.93
C SER A 99 -5.02 1.51 -5.21
N LYS A 100 -3.94 1.19 -5.94
CA LYS A 100 -4.03 0.47 -7.22
C LYS A 100 -4.50 -0.97 -7.07
N GLU A 101 -4.14 -1.63 -5.99
CA GLU A 101 -4.44 -3.05 -5.75
C GLU A 101 -5.39 -3.24 -4.56
N ALA A 102 -5.84 -2.14 -3.92
CA ALA A 102 -6.59 -2.19 -2.67
C ALA A 102 -7.90 -2.98 -2.78
N ASP A 103 -8.60 -2.91 -3.91
CA ASP A 103 -9.87 -3.61 -4.14
C ASP A 103 -9.70 -5.14 -4.23
N ALA A 104 -8.48 -5.62 -4.47
CA ALA A 104 -8.19 -7.05 -4.53
C ALA A 104 -8.09 -7.70 -3.15
N TYR A 105 -7.92 -6.93 -2.08
CA TYR A 105 -7.81 -7.41 -0.71
C TYR A 105 -9.17 -7.40 -0.03
N LEU A 106 -9.70 -8.58 0.29
CA LEU A 106 -11.00 -8.76 0.92
C LEU A 106 -10.93 -9.02 2.43
N ASP A 107 -9.71 -9.01 3.00
CA ASP A 107 -9.53 -9.16 4.44
C ASP A 107 -10.27 -8.04 5.19
N LYS A 108 -11.05 -8.41 6.21
CA LYS A 108 -11.55 -7.45 7.19
C LYS A 108 -10.38 -6.86 7.96
N VAL A 109 -10.55 -5.66 8.50
CA VAL A 109 -9.46 -4.91 9.13
C VAL A 109 -9.82 -4.36 10.49
N THR A 110 -8.81 -4.18 11.33
CA THR A 110 -8.80 -3.21 12.43
C THR A 110 -7.82 -2.10 12.12
N GLN A 111 -8.03 -0.94 12.73
CA GLN A 111 -7.27 0.29 12.42
C GLN A 111 -6.81 1.00 13.68
N THR A 112 -5.72 1.77 13.56
CA THR A 112 -5.18 2.63 14.61
C THR A 112 -4.48 3.84 13.97
N CYS A 113 -4.24 4.89 14.76
CA CYS A 113 -3.36 5.99 14.36
C CYS A 113 -2.35 6.27 15.48
N PHE A 114 -1.26 6.96 15.15
CA PHE A 114 -0.34 7.49 16.16
C PHE A 114 -0.88 8.81 16.73
N ALA A 115 -0.44 9.19 17.91
CA ALA A 115 -0.85 10.43 18.55
C ALA A 115 -0.47 11.64 17.68
N GLY A 116 -1.48 12.44 17.27
CA GLY A 116 -1.30 13.57 16.35
C GLY A 116 -1.22 13.20 14.86
N GLY A 117 -1.38 11.92 14.49
CA GLY A 117 -1.48 11.47 13.11
C GLY A 117 -2.87 11.60 12.53
N GLY A 118 -2.95 11.84 11.22
CA GLY A 118 -4.20 11.87 10.47
C GLY A 118 -4.51 10.54 9.78
N CYS A 119 -3.49 9.86 9.29
CA CYS A 119 -3.63 8.60 8.56
C CYS A 119 -3.81 7.39 9.49
N LEU A 120 -4.56 6.42 8.99
CA LEU A 120 -4.91 5.19 9.70
C LEU A 120 -4.00 4.04 9.25
N ALA A 121 -3.24 3.47 10.20
CA ALA A 121 -2.60 2.18 10.02
C ALA A 121 -3.64 1.06 10.16
N VAL A 122 -3.46 -0.02 9.41
CA VAL A 122 -4.40 -1.13 9.34
C VAL A 122 -3.73 -2.47 9.58
N LYS A 123 -4.46 -3.36 10.25
CA LYS A 123 -4.10 -4.77 10.42
C LYS A 123 -5.17 -5.63 9.79
N PRO A 124 -4.81 -6.52 8.85
CA PRO A 124 -5.76 -7.48 8.32
C PRO A 124 -6.20 -8.44 9.43
N LEU A 125 -7.45 -8.79 9.44
CA LEU A 125 -7.99 -9.86 10.25
C LEU A 125 -7.96 -11.15 9.42
N ARG A 126 -7.93 -12.31 10.09
CA ARG A 126 -8.03 -13.60 9.40
C ARG A 126 -9.49 -13.93 9.09
N GLU A 127 -10.17 -12.97 8.50
CA GLU A 127 -11.58 -13.03 8.12
C GLU A 127 -11.79 -12.31 6.80
N VAL A 128 -12.38 -12.98 5.83
CA VAL A 128 -12.65 -12.44 4.49
C VAL A 128 -14.05 -11.82 4.44
N GLY A 129 -14.16 -10.63 3.87
CA GLY A 129 -15.41 -9.94 3.59
C GLY A 129 -15.83 -10.08 2.13
N GLU A 130 -16.99 -9.52 1.79
CA GLU A 130 -17.49 -9.47 0.42
C GLU A 130 -16.85 -8.34 -0.41
N LYS A 131 -16.34 -7.31 0.26
CA LYS A 131 -15.72 -6.11 -0.33
C LYS A 131 -14.44 -5.78 0.41
N SER A 132 -13.56 -5.03 -0.25
CA SER A 132 -12.34 -4.52 0.35
C SER A 132 -12.66 -3.59 1.53
N SER A 133 -12.12 -3.92 2.70
CA SER A 133 -12.19 -3.06 3.89
C SER A 133 -11.03 -2.05 3.93
N ILE A 134 -9.93 -2.32 3.22
CA ILE A 134 -8.77 -1.42 3.20
C ILE A 134 -8.91 -0.31 2.15
N ALA A 135 -9.57 -0.55 1.02
CA ALA A 135 -9.70 0.44 -0.06
C ALA A 135 -10.29 1.79 0.40
N PRO A 136 -11.42 1.85 1.14
CA PRO A 136 -11.95 3.11 1.63
C PRO A 136 -11.01 3.80 2.63
N ILE A 137 -10.26 3.06 3.45
CA ILE A 137 -9.31 3.61 4.41
C ILE A 137 -8.13 4.28 3.68
N ILE A 138 -7.62 3.66 2.62
CA ILE A 138 -6.56 4.25 1.79
C ILE A 138 -7.04 5.55 1.15
N GLN A 139 -8.27 5.61 0.63
CA GLN A 139 -8.83 6.83 0.06
C GLN A 139 -8.99 7.93 1.12
N GLU A 140 -9.43 7.58 2.31
CA GLU A 140 -9.51 8.50 3.45
C GLU A 140 -8.13 9.04 3.83
N ASN A 141 -7.12 8.18 3.90
CA ASN A 141 -5.74 8.57 4.20
C ASN A 141 -5.16 9.50 3.13
N ILE A 142 -5.42 9.22 1.83
CA ILE A 142 -5.02 10.10 0.72
C ILE A 142 -5.63 11.50 0.91
N ALA A 143 -6.93 11.58 1.16
CA ALA A 143 -7.63 12.86 1.33
C ALA A 143 -7.09 13.65 2.53
N LYS A 144 -6.89 13.00 3.68
CA LYS A 144 -6.32 13.62 4.88
C LYS A 144 -4.90 14.14 4.64
N LEU A 145 -4.07 13.37 3.94
CA LEU A 145 -2.70 13.73 3.67
C LEU A 145 -2.60 14.88 2.66
N GLN A 146 -3.44 14.90 1.64
CA GLN A 146 -3.53 16.02 0.69
C GLN A 146 -3.95 17.31 1.39
N ALA A 147 -4.95 17.25 2.29
CA ALA A 147 -5.36 18.40 3.09
C ALA A 147 -4.21 18.91 3.99
N LYS A 148 -3.44 17.99 4.59
CA LYS A 148 -2.29 18.34 5.43
C LYS A 148 -1.17 18.99 4.60
N ILE A 149 -0.86 18.48 3.40
CA ILE A 149 0.12 19.06 2.48
C ILE A 149 -0.32 20.49 2.07
N ALA A 150 -1.59 20.66 1.71
CA ALA A 150 -2.13 21.98 1.35
C ALA A 150 -2.01 22.98 2.50
N ALA A 151 -2.32 22.54 3.72
CA ALA A 151 -2.20 23.40 4.91
C ALA A 151 -0.74 23.79 5.22
N THR A 152 0.23 22.90 5.02
CA THR A 152 1.65 23.20 5.22
C THR A 152 2.22 24.10 4.13
N GLY A 153 1.73 24.00 2.89
CA GLY A 153 2.11 24.87 1.76
C GLY A 153 1.55 26.30 1.87
N THR A 154 0.51 26.51 2.65
CA THR A 154 -0.12 27.82 2.90
C THR A 154 0.36 28.49 4.19
N ALA A 155 1.11 27.78 5.03
CA ALA A 155 1.66 28.36 6.25
C ALA A 155 2.77 29.38 5.89
N PRO A 156 2.74 30.62 6.43
CA PRO A 156 3.83 31.56 6.23
C PRO A 156 5.13 30.98 6.81
N PRO A 157 6.29 31.27 6.19
CA PRO A 157 7.56 30.76 6.69
C PRO A 157 7.79 31.18 8.15
N PRO A 158 8.45 30.35 8.96
CA PRO A 158 8.75 30.67 10.36
C PRO A 158 9.46 32.02 10.46
N GLY A 159 8.88 32.95 11.25
CA GLY A 159 9.40 34.30 11.39
C GLY A 159 8.71 35.38 10.53
N SER A 160 7.74 35.03 9.71
CA SER A 160 6.90 36.02 9.03
C SER A 160 6.00 36.77 10.05
N PRO A 161 5.86 38.08 9.96
CA PRO A 161 4.94 38.81 10.82
C PRO A 161 3.48 38.36 10.58
N PRO A 162 2.63 38.32 11.60
CA PRO A 162 1.24 37.92 11.44
C PRO A 162 0.53 38.79 10.40
N PRO A 163 -0.40 38.20 9.61
CA PRO A 163 -1.18 38.95 8.63
C PRO A 163 -1.87 40.14 9.30
N LEU A 164 -1.75 41.33 8.72
CA LEU A 164 -2.43 42.52 9.18
C LEU A 164 -3.95 42.27 9.15
N VAL A 165 -4.57 42.16 10.30
CA VAL A 165 -6.02 42.09 10.41
C VAL A 165 -6.58 43.46 9.99
N PRO A 166 -7.42 43.54 8.94
CA PRO A 166 -8.06 44.81 8.58
C PRO A 166 -8.84 45.34 9.76
N PRO A 167 -8.83 46.66 10.02
CA PRO A 167 -9.59 47.26 11.13
C PRO A 167 -11.06 46.88 10.99
N ALA A 168 -11.66 46.42 12.09
CA ALA A 168 -13.09 46.12 12.15
C ALA A 168 -13.87 47.35 11.71
N LYS A 169 -14.74 47.19 10.70
CA LYS A 169 -15.67 48.24 10.30
C LYS A 169 -16.64 48.49 11.49
N THR A 170 -16.40 49.53 12.23
CA THR A 170 -17.39 50.04 13.19
C THR A 170 -18.61 50.53 12.41
N LYS A 171 -19.77 49.98 12.74
CA LYS A 171 -21.09 50.49 12.32
C LYS A 171 -21.47 51.66 13.17
#